data_2733a82943431e6b7445eb0266c88eeb
#
_entry.id   2733a82943431e6b7445eb0266c88eeb
#
_cell.length_a   1.000
_cell.length_b   1.000
_cell.length_c   1.000
_cell.angle_alpha   90.00
_cell.angle_beta   90.00
_cell.angle_gamma   90.00
#
_symmetry.space_group_name_H-M   'P 1'
#
loop_
_entity.id
_entity.type
_entity.pdbx_description
1 polymer ?
#
loop_
_entity_poly.entity_id
_entity_poly.type
_entity_poly.pdbx_seq_one_letter_code
_entity_poly.pdbx_strand_id
1 'polypeptide(L)'
;MLLYVVQHGDALTKDVDPERRLSDQGRADITRLAAWLVTNDVVVSRIRHSGKTRARQTAELLGSVLEIGGEISSADGLGPNDPPEVFLKRLQNVNEDTLIASHLPFVARVLSQAITGTPDQQLVEFRPGSIAVVERDRSGAWQLICFACPGFF
;
A
#
# COMPACT_ATOMS: atom_id res chain seq x y z
N MET A 1 -5.41 -4.44 -14.39
CA MET A 1 -4.85 -3.41 -13.51
C MET A 1 -4.48 -4.05 -12.18
N LEU A 2 -3.23 -3.90 -11.76
CA LEU A 2 -2.78 -4.32 -10.44
C LEU A 2 -2.83 -3.13 -9.47
N LEU A 3 -3.32 -3.39 -8.25
CA LEU A 3 -3.26 -2.47 -7.13
C LEU A 3 -2.41 -3.09 -6.03
N TYR A 4 -1.31 -2.43 -5.71
CA TYR A 4 -0.40 -2.79 -4.63
C TYR A 4 -0.77 -2.01 -3.38
N VAL A 5 -1.31 -2.67 -2.38
CA VAL A 5 -1.78 -2.06 -1.12
C VAL A 5 -0.73 -2.31 -0.05
N VAL A 6 0.02 -1.28 0.33
CA VAL A 6 1.11 -1.36 1.31
C VAL A 6 0.70 -0.67 2.62
N GLN A 7 0.79 -1.39 3.73
CA GLN A 7 0.83 -0.76 5.05
C GLN A 7 2.21 -0.13 5.23
N HIS A 8 2.25 1.14 5.66
CA HIS A 8 3.53 1.79 5.95
C HIS A 8 4.42 0.94 6.87
N GLY A 9 5.75 1.09 6.74
CA GLY A 9 6.72 0.43 7.62
C GLY A 9 6.54 0.81 9.08
N ASP A 10 7.15 0.04 9.99
CA ASP A 10 7.16 0.37 11.40
C ASP A 10 7.62 1.81 11.63
N ALA A 11 6.98 2.50 12.59
CA ALA A 11 7.20 3.92 12.83
C ALA A 11 7.38 4.20 14.31
N LEU A 12 8.22 5.18 14.60
CA LEU A 12 8.43 5.68 15.95
C LEU A 12 7.09 6.11 16.58
N THR A 13 7.01 5.94 17.88
CA THR A 13 5.85 6.41 18.64
C THR A 13 5.84 7.93 18.74
N LYS A 14 4.67 8.52 19.01
CA LYS A 14 4.51 9.98 19.01
C LYS A 14 5.31 10.68 20.12
N ASP A 15 5.59 10.00 21.21
CA ASP A 15 6.40 10.48 22.33
C ASP A 15 7.89 10.49 22.01
N VAL A 16 8.36 9.59 21.11
CA VAL A 16 9.75 9.54 20.63
C VAL A 16 9.97 10.51 19.46
N ASP A 17 9.03 10.53 18.53
CA ASP A 17 9.06 11.42 17.37
C ASP A 17 7.63 11.90 17.05
N PRO A 18 7.32 13.20 17.27
CA PRO A 18 5.98 13.75 16.99
C PRO A 18 5.51 13.55 15.55
N GLU A 19 6.43 13.48 14.58
CA GLU A 19 6.11 13.23 13.17
C GLU A 19 5.90 11.75 12.86
N ARG A 20 6.29 10.86 13.78
CA ARG A 20 6.20 9.42 13.61
C ARG A 20 6.88 8.95 12.32
N ARG A 21 8.16 9.28 12.16
CA ARG A 21 8.99 8.76 11.07
C ARG A 21 9.15 7.25 11.19
N LEU A 22 9.54 6.62 10.10
CA LEU A 22 9.89 5.20 10.13
C LEU A 22 11.01 4.95 11.14
N SER A 23 10.87 3.88 11.92
CA SER A 23 11.94 3.34 12.74
C SER A 23 13.03 2.72 11.84
N ASP A 24 14.20 2.42 12.42
CA ASP A 24 15.25 1.70 11.69
C ASP A 24 14.75 0.34 11.19
N GLN A 25 13.97 -0.37 12.01
CA GLN A 25 13.33 -1.62 11.61
C GLN A 25 12.36 -1.40 10.43
N GLY A 26 11.53 -0.37 10.51
CA GLY A 26 10.60 -0.05 9.43
C GLY A 26 11.30 0.29 8.12
N ARG A 27 12.42 1.04 8.18
CA ARG A 27 13.25 1.31 6.99
C ARG A 27 13.83 0.03 6.41
N ALA A 28 14.38 -0.84 7.25
CA ALA A 28 14.95 -2.12 6.82
C ALA A 28 13.90 -3.03 6.17
N ASP A 29 12.70 -3.11 6.76
CA ASP A 29 11.59 -3.92 6.23
C ASP A 29 11.13 -3.40 4.86
N ILE A 30 10.95 -2.09 4.72
CA ILE A 30 10.54 -1.49 3.43
C ILE A 30 11.65 -1.64 2.37
N THR A 31 12.92 -1.55 2.77
CA THR A 31 14.03 -1.79 1.84
C THR A 31 14.02 -3.24 1.32
N ARG A 32 13.73 -4.24 2.19
CA ARG A 32 13.57 -5.64 1.76
C ARG A 32 12.36 -5.82 0.85
N LEU A 33 11.22 -5.22 1.19
CA LEU A 33 10.04 -5.23 0.31
C LEU A 33 10.38 -4.64 -1.06
N ALA A 34 11.09 -3.52 -1.10
CA ALA A 34 11.52 -2.88 -2.34
C ALA A 34 12.39 -3.81 -3.20
N ALA A 35 13.37 -4.48 -2.59
CA ALA A 35 14.22 -5.46 -3.26
C ALA A 35 13.40 -6.66 -3.78
N TRP A 36 12.44 -7.15 -2.98
CA TRP A 36 11.55 -8.24 -3.39
C TRP A 36 10.69 -7.84 -4.59
N LEU A 37 10.13 -6.63 -4.61
CA LEU A 37 9.35 -6.11 -5.74
C LEU A 37 10.20 -6.01 -7.02
N VAL A 38 11.44 -5.50 -6.92
CA VAL A 38 12.39 -5.46 -8.05
C VAL A 38 12.71 -6.86 -8.57
N THR A 39 12.97 -7.82 -7.67
CA THR A 39 13.26 -9.21 -8.07
C THR A 39 12.08 -9.90 -8.78
N ASN A 40 10.86 -9.42 -8.55
CA ASN A 40 9.65 -9.90 -9.22
C ASN A 40 9.22 -9.01 -10.41
N ASP A 41 10.15 -8.19 -10.95
CA ASP A 41 9.94 -7.34 -12.12
C ASP A 41 8.71 -6.42 -11.99
N VAL A 42 8.41 -5.96 -10.78
CA VAL A 42 7.26 -5.08 -10.53
C VAL A 42 7.54 -3.69 -11.07
N VAL A 43 6.68 -3.26 -11.99
CA VAL A 43 6.64 -1.91 -12.55
C VAL A 43 5.30 -1.29 -12.15
N VAL A 44 5.32 -0.04 -11.70
CA VAL A 44 4.09 0.69 -11.37
C VAL A 44 4.03 2.01 -12.12
N SER A 45 2.83 2.41 -12.53
CA SER A 45 2.65 3.69 -13.21
C SER A 45 2.71 4.86 -12.24
N ARG A 46 2.31 4.64 -10.98
CA ARG A 46 2.31 5.68 -9.95
C ARG A 46 2.38 5.10 -8.54
N ILE A 47 2.93 5.89 -7.62
CA ILE A 47 2.87 5.61 -6.18
C ILE A 47 2.10 6.73 -5.50
N ARG A 48 1.09 6.40 -4.68
CA ARG A 48 0.29 7.33 -3.90
C ARG A 48 0.45 7.05 -2.40
N HIS A 49 0.43 8.08 -1.57
CA HIS A 49 0.49 7.95 -0.13
C HIS A 49 -0.46 8.90 0.58
N SER A 50 -0.79 8.63 1.84
CA SER A 50 -1.76 9.38 2.63
C SER A 50 -1.30 10.78 3.09
N GLY A 51 -0.09 11.21 2.73
CA GLY A 51 0.52 12.45 3.23
C GLY A 51 1.18 12.35 4.60
N LYS A 52 0.83 11.38 5.45
CA LYS A 52 1.51 11.19 6.75
C LYS A 52 2.95 10.75 6.56
N THR A 53 3.87 11.28 7.37
CA THR A 53 5.33 11.11 7.22
C THR A 53 5.75 9.65 7.01
N ARG A 54 5.27 8.71 7.83
CA ARG A 54 5.61 7.28 7.69
C ARG A 54 5.12 6.65 6.38
N ALA A 55 3.95 7.05 5.88
CA ALA A 55 3.43 6.56 4.59
C ALA A 55 4.21 7.18 3.41
N ARG A 56 4.54 8.46 3.50
CA ARG A 56 5.39 9.16 2.53
C ARG A 56 6.77 8.51 2.45
N GLN A 57 7.44 8.31 3.59
CA GLN A 57 8.76 7.67 3.63
C GLN A 57 8.74 6.24 3.08
N THR A 58 7.65 5.48 3.34
CA THR A 58 7.44 4.16 2.73
C THR A 58 7.37 4.28 1.21
N ALA A 59 6.56 5.19 0.69
CA ALA A 59 6.42 5.43 -0.75
C ALA A 59 7.74 5.87 -1.41
N GLU A 60 8.47 6.78 -0.77
CA GLU A 60 9.77 7.27 -1.24
C GLU A 60 10.83 6.15 -1.29
N LEU A 61 10.91 5.29 -0.26
CA LEU A 61 11.83 4.14 -0.24
C LEU A 61 11.50 3.13 -1.35
N LEU A 62 10.23 2.79 -1.53
CA LEU A 62 9.81 1.90 -2.62
C LEU A 62 10.12 2.52 -3.98
N GLY A 63 9.77 3.78 -4.17
CA GLY A 63 9.97 4.46 -5.43
C GLY A 63 11.42 4.81 -5.77
N SER A 64 12.34 4.71 -4.80
CA SER A 64 13.77 4.94 -5.07
C SER A 64 14.44 3.84 -5.89
N VAL A 65 13.81 2.65 -5.99
CA VAL A 65 14.35 1.47 -6.68
C VAL A 65 13.40 0.88 -7.70
N LEU A 66 12.09 1.12 -7.58
CA LEU A 66 11.11 0.64 -8.56
C LEU A 66 11.14 1.51 -9.81
N GLU A 67 10.91 0.87 -10.96
CA GLU A 67 10.60 1.60 -12.18
C GLU A 67 9.19 2.19 -12.08
N ILE A 68 9.09 3.52 -12.16
CA ILE A 68 7.84 4.26 -12.03
C ILE A 68 7.60 5.03 -13.34
N GLY A 69 6.47 4.77 -14.00
CA GLY A 69 6.08 5.49 -15.22
C GLY A 69 5.65 6.95 -14.99
N GLY A 70 5.40 7.35 -13.74
CA GLY A 70 4.90 8.67 -13.36
C GLY A 70 5.52 9.19 -12.06
N GLU A 71 4.70 9.62 -11.11
CA GLU A 71 5.13 10.34 -9.91
C GLU A 71 4.80 9.62 -8.59
N ILE A 72 5.53 10.01 -7.54
CA ILE A 72 5.19 9.72 -6.14
C ILE A 72 4.51 10.97 -5.59
N SER A 73 3.26 10.85 -5.13
CA SER A 73 2.55 12.00 -4.58
C SER A 73 1.54 11.62 -3.49
N SER A 74 1.17 12.60 -2.68
CA SER A 74 0.07 12.46 -1.73
C SER A 74 -1.27 12.41 -2.47
N ALA A 75 -2.22 11.67 -1.90
CA ALA A 75 -3.59 11.64 -2.38
C ALA A 75 -4.58 11.64 -1.23
N ASP A 76 -5.67 12.38 -1.40
CA ASP A 76 -6.80 12.36 -0.47
C ASP A 76 -7.55 11.04 -0.55
N GLY A 77 -8.10 10.62 0.57
CA GLY A 77 -8.86 9.37 0.68
C GLY A 77 -7.98 8.14 0.93
N LEU A 78 -6.74 8.34 1.39
CA LEU A 78 -5.82 7.30 1.82
C LEU A 78 -5.51 7.36 3.33
N GLY A 79 -6.27 8.13 4.09
CA GLY A 79 -6.14 8.19 5.54
C GLY A 79 -6.65 6.91 6.21
N PRO A 80 -6.29 6.69 7.50
CA PRO A 80 -6.66 5.45 8.20
C PRO A 80 -8.17 5.22 8.31
N ASN A 81 -8.96 6.29 8.36
CA ASN A 81 -10.42 6.22 8.56
C ASN A 81 -11.22 6.61 7.30
N ASP A 82 -10.54 6.78 6.16
CA ASP A 82 -11.23 7.10 4.92
C ASP A 82 -12.07 5.91 4.42
N PRO A 83 -13.17 6.16 3.69
CA PRO A 83 -14.05 5.12 3.20
C PRO A 83 -13.40 4.37 2.02
N PRO A 84 -13.18 3.04 2.14
CA PRO A 84 -12.51 2.26 1.10
C PRO A 84 -13.31 2.17 -0.20
N GLU A 85 -14.63 2.18 -0.12
CA GLU A 85 -15.52 2.16 -1.28
C GLU A 85 -15.36 3.40 -2.17
N VAL A 86 -15.13 4.57 -1.57
CA VAL A 86 -14.87 5.81 -2.31
C VAL A 86 -13.53 5.72 -3.05
N PHE A 87 -12.51 5.18 -2.39
CA PHE A 87 -11.20 4.96 -3.00
C PHE A 87 -11.31 3.99 -4.19
N LEU A 88 -11.91 2.81 -4.01
CA LEU A 88 -12.07 1.81 -5.07
C LEU A 88 -12.93 2.32 -6.23
N LYS A 89 -13.96 3.14 -5.96
CA LYS A 89 -14.77 3.78 -7.00
C LYS A 89 -13.92 4.71 -7.88
N ARG A 90 -12.99 5.46 -7.32
CA ARG A 90 -12.07 6.32 -8.10
C ARG A 90 -11.17 5.52 -9.03
N LEU A 91 -10.89 4.26 -8.68
CA LEU A 91 -10.08 3.37 -9.52
C LEU A 91 -10.85 2.71 -10.67
N GLN A 92 -12.18 2.76 -10.70
CA GLN A 92 -12.99 2.04 -11.70
C GLN A 92 -12.58 2.33 -13.15
N ASN A 93 -12.16 3.58 -13.44
CA ASN A 93 -11.72 3.99 -14.77
C ASN A 93 -10.19 4.12 -14.91
N VAL A 94 -9.44 3.68 -13.90
CA VAL A 94 -7.97 3.68 -13.93
C VAL A 94 -7.50 2.32 -14.41
N ASN A 95 -6.70 2.27 -15.47
CA ASN A 95 -6.14 1.02 -16.00
C ASN A 95 -4.65 0.85 -15.70
N GLU A 96 -4.05 1.84 -15.07
CA GLU A 96 -2.62 1.87 -14.76
C GLU A 96 -2.35 1.23 -13.40
N ASP A 97 -1.32 0.40 -13.34
CA ASP A 97 -0.89 -0.25 -12.13
C ASP A 97 -0.45 0.79 -11.09
N THR A 98 -1.03 0.69 -9.91
CA THR A 98 -0.91 1.71 -8.86
C THR A 98 -0.47 1.08 -7.54
N LEU A 99 0.51 1.70 -6.89
CA LEU A 99 0.90 1.35 -5.52
C LEU A 99 0.40 2.43 -4.57
N ILE A 100 -0.20 2.00 -3.45
CA ILE A 100 -0.57 2.89 -2.36
C ILE A 100 0.17 2.54 -1.07
N ALA A 101 0.66 3.55 -0.36
CA ALA A 101 1.21 3.44 0.99
C ALA A 101 0.27 4.12 1.99
N SER A 102 -0.34 3.33 2.87
CA SER A 102 -1.37 3.80 3.79
C SER A 102 -1.29 3.10 5.16
N HIS A 103 -2.36 3.02 5.89
CA HIS A 103 -2.45 2.68 7.32
C HIS A 103 -3.54 1.64 7.59
N LEU A 104 -3.43 0.91 8.70
CA LEU A 104 -4.59 0.27 9.29
C LEU A 104 -5.52 1.34 9.92
N PRO A 105 -6.84 1.09 9.90
CA PRO A 105 -7.54 -0.05 9.34
C PRO A 105 -7.76 0.04 7.81
N PHE A 106 -7.45 1.16 7.16
CA PHE A 106 -7.78 1.44 5.76
C PHE A 106 -7.29 0.35 4.79
N VAL A 107 -6.02 -0.08 4.87
CA VAL A 107 -5.46 -1.08 3.93
C VAL A 107 -6.21 -2.43 4.02
N ALA A 108 -6.56 -2.86 5.23
CA ALA A 108 -7.35 -4.07 5.45
C ALA A 108 -8.78 -3.93 4.91
N ARG A 109 -9.39 -2.76 5.13
CA ARG A 109 -10.74 -2.45 4.66
C ARG A 109 -10.80 -2.32 3.12
N VAL A 110 -9.77 -1.75 2.50
CA VAL A 110 -9.66 -1.73 1.02
C VAL A 110 -9.62 -3.14 0.46
N LEU A 111 -8.78 -4.01 1.03
CA LEU A 111 -8.68 -5.40 0.61
C LEU A 111 -10.02 -6.13 0.78
N SER A 112 -10.63 -6.01 1.96
CA SER A 112 -11.94 -6.62 2.24
C SER A 112 -13.01 -6.13 1.27
N GLN A 113 -13.14 -4.81 1.10
CA GLN A 113 -14.12 -4.21 0.19
C GLN A 113 -13.94 -4.67 -1.26
N ALA A 114 -12.69 -4.75 -1.73
CA ALA A 114 -12.38 -5.19 -3.09
C ALA A 114 -12.80 -6.66 -3.32
N ILE A 115 -12.47 -7.55 -2.38
CA ILE A 115 -12.64 -9.01 -2.56
C ILE A 115 -14.07 -9.47 -2.21
N THR A 116 -14.68 -8.90 -1.17
CA THR A 116 -15.96 -9.39 -0.61
C THR A 116 -17.14 -8.45 -0.83
N GLY A 117 -16.89 -7.22 -1.29
CA GLY A 117 -17.90 -6.18 -1.41
C GLY A 117 -18.27 -5.51 -0.08
N THR A 118 -17.62 -5.89 1.04
CA THR A 118 -17.83 -5.30 2.37
C THR A 118 -16.49 -4.96 3.03
N PRO A 119 -16.38 -3.87 3.82
CA PRO A 119 -15.09 -3.40 4.30
C PRO A 119 -14.58 -4.09 5.58
N ASP A 120 -15.41 -4.90 6.26
CA ASP A 120 -15.15 -5.27 7.66
C ASP A 120 -14.84 -6.77 7.84
N GLN A 121 -14.46 -7.47 6.77
CA GLN A 121 -14.01 -8.86 6.87
C GLN A 121 -12.49 -8.92 7.02
N GLN A 122 -12.02 -9.65 8.02
CA GLN A 122 -10.59 -9.90 8.21
C GLN A 122 -10.13 -11.03 7.29
N LEU A 123 -9.56 -10.69 6.14
CA LEU A 123 -9.05 -11.65 5.17
C LEU A 123 -7.61 -12.07 5.46
N VAL A 124 -6.79 -11.13 5.94
CA VAL A 124 -5.38 -11.31 6.23
C VAL A 124 -5.00 -10.47 7.45
N GLU A 125 -3.87 -10.78 8.07
CA GLU A 125 -3.30 -9.99 9.16
C GLU A 125 -2.21 -9.05 8.62
N PHE A 126 -2.56 -7.80 8.36
CA PHE A 126 -1.58 -6.78 8.02
C PHE A 126 -0.68 -6.45 9.22
N ARG A 127 0.61 -6.33 8.95
CA ARG A 127 1.65 -5.82 9.87
C ARG A 127 2.38 -4.67 9.18
N PRO A 128 3.04 -3.76 9.92
CA PRO A 128 3.85 -2.72 9.29
C PRO A 128 4.79 -3.28 8.23
N GLY A 129 4.76 -2.72 7.03
CA GLY A 129 5.52 -3.21 5.88
C GLY A 129 4.86 -4.33 5.06
N SER A 130 3.66 -4.81 5.44
CA SER A 130 2.92 -5.80 4.62
C SER A 130 2.44 -5.21 3.31
N ILE A 131 2.31 -6.08 2.31
CA ILE A 131 1.75 -5.78 1.00
C ILE A 131 0.66 -6.79 0.62
N ALA A 132 -0.45 -6.29 0.07
CA ALA A 132 -1.43 -7.08 -0.66
C ALA A 132 -1.42 -6.63 -2.12
N VAL A 133 -1.41 -7.56 -3.05
CA VAL A 133 -1.51 -7.31 -4.48
C VAL A 133 -2.84 -7.84 -4.96
N VAL A 134 -3.68 -6.96 -5.47
CA VAL A 134 -4.99 -7.34 -6.03
C VAL A 134 -5.05 -6.96 -7.50
N GLU A 135 -5.63 -7.84 -8.30
CA GLU A 135 -5.88 -7.62 -9.71
C GLU A 135 -7.35 -7.31 -9.95
N ARG A 136 -7.61 -6.27 -10.73
CA ARG A 136 -8.93 -6.02 -11.29
C ARG A 136 -8.97 -6.52 -12.72
N ASP A 137 -9.83 -7.49 -12.96
CA ASP A 137 -10.05 -8.06 -14.28
C ASP A 137 -10.89 -7.14 -15.20
N ARG A 138 -11.15 -7.60 -16.43
CA ARG A 138 -11.92 -6.85 -17.43
C ARG A 138 -13.41 -6.71 -17.08
N SER A 139 -13.93 -7.58 -16.21
CA SER A 139 -15.31 -7.49 -15.71
C SER A 139 -15.46 -6.46 -14.57
N GLY A 140 -14.35 -5.99 -14.03
CA GLY A 140 -14.28 -5.12 -12.87
C GLY A 140 -14.18 -5.85 -11.53
N ALA A 141 -14.12 -7.18 -11.55
CA ALA A 141 -13.94 -7.98 -10.34
C ALA A 141 -12.50 -7.96 -9.85
N TRP A 142 -12.32 -7.91 -8.54
CA TRP A 142 -11.02 -7.92 -7.89
C TRP A 142 -10.67 -9.31 -7.37
N GLN A 143 -9.42 -9.69 -7.53
CA GLN A 143 -8.86 -10.96 -7.05
C GLN A 143 -7.58 -10.70 -6.27
N LEU A 144 -7.41 -11.37 -5.12
CA LEU A 144 -6.15 -11.33 -4.38
C LEU A 144 -5.11 -12.23 -5.07
N ILE A 145 -4.03 -11.62 -5.54
CA ILE A 145 -2.93 -12.33 -6.23
C ILE A 145 -1.85 -12.73 -5.24
N CYS A 146 -1.52 -11.83 -4.31
CA CYS A 146 -0.45 -12.07 -3.35
C CYS A 146 -0.71 -11.30 -2.06
N PHE A 147 -0.31 -11.89 -0.93
CA PHE A 147 -0.13 -11.20 0.33
C PHE A 147 1.19 -11.61 0.95
N ALA A 148 2.01 -10.65 1.31
CA ALA A 148 3.27 -10.87 1.99
C ALA A 148 3.50 -9.86 3.12
N CYS A 149 4.23 -10.27 4.14
CA CYS A 149 4.63 -9.41 5.26
C CYS A 149 6.13 -9.58 5.57
N PRO A 150 6.74 -8.66 6.32
CA PRO A 150 8.14 -8.79 6.72
C PRO A 150 8.44 -10.14 7.33
N GLY A 151 9.52 -10.79 6.85
CA GLY A 151 9.89 -12.17 7.17
C GLY A 151 9.57 -13.18 6.06
N PHE A 152 8.80 -12.79 5.04
CA PHE A 152 8.52 -13.60 3.84
C PHE A 152 9.17 -13.06 2.56
N PHE A 153 9.85 -11.96 2.67
CA PHE A 153 10.70 -11.35 1.64
C PHE A 153 12.01 -10.80 2.23
#